data_83180206659ac42ac0c922cd7559c192
#
_entry.id   83180206659ac42ac0c922cd7559c192
#
_cell.length_a   1.000
_cell.length_b   1.000
_cell.length_c   1.000
_cell.angle_alpha   90.00
_cell.angle_beta   90.00
_cell.angle_gamma   90.00
#
_symmetry.space_group_name_H-M   'P 1'
#
loop_
_entity.id
_entity.type
_entity.pdbx_description
1 polymer ?
#
loop_
_entity_poly.entity_id
_entity_poly.type
_entity_poly.pdbx_seq_one_letter_code
_entity_poly.pdbx_strand_id
1 'polypeptide(L)'
;RLPGIEVVGLGTNLNCLHGVMPDGDKLIQLALYKQIIELRFKKKIPLVSGGTTVTIPLLLRNQLPEGVNHFRVGEALFFGKNLFTDGVIEGMSDQVLELDAQIIELSEKPVVPTGEIGVNPQGKTVDVVEEDIGKTSYRAIIDIGVLDIQPNYLIPVDDDVSITDASSDMLVLDVGSNPNNFKVGDMIRFKLKYMGALGLMSSDYIEKNVQ
;
A
#
# COMPACT_ATOMS: atom_id res chain seq x y z
N ARG A 1 -2.65 -39.08 11.92
CA ARG A 1 -1.30 -38.49 11.75
C ARG A 1 -1.00 -38.45 10.28
N LEU A 2 -0.59 -37.27 9.76
CA LEU A 2 -0.09 -37.16 8.40
C LEU A 2 1.44 -37.34 8.47
N PRO A 3 2.01 -38.27 7.69
CA PRO A 3 3.44 -38.49 7.66
C PRO A 3 4.13 -37.25 7.04
N GLY A 4 5.26 -36.86 7.58
CA GLY A 4 6.05 -35.72 7.07
C GLY A 4 5.56 -34.34 7.52
N ILE A 5 4.52 -34.24 8.38
CA ILE A 5 4.01 -32.96 8.89
C ILE A 5 4.15 -32.91 10.40
N GLU A 6 4.77 -31.87 10.88
CA GLU A 6 4.79 -31.50 12.29
C GLU A 6 4.03 -30.18 12.53
N VAL A 7 3.06 -30.21 13.44
CA VAL A 7 2.34 -29.01 13.89
C VAL A 7 3.16 -28.37 15.00
N VAL A 8 3.73 -27.21 14.73
CA VAL A 8 4.61 -26.47 15.65
C VAL A 8 3.95 -25.21 16.23
N GLY A 9 2.80 -24.81 15.74
CA GLY A 9 2.15 -23.59 16.18
C GLY A 9 0.65 -23.56 15.95
N LEU A 10 0.01 -22.67 16.65
CA LEU A 10 -1.38 -22.26 16.47
C LEU A 10 -1.40 -20.78 16.08
N GLY A 11 -2.17 -20.42 15.07
CA GLY A 11 -2.21 -19.06 14.59
C GLY A 11 -3.59 -18.54 14.26
N THR A 12 -3.74 -17.22 14.28
CA THR A 12 -4.90 -16.51 13.76
C THR A 12 -4.47 -15.39 12.82
N ASN A 13 -5.39 -14.92 12.01
CA ASN A 13 -5.22 -13.74 11.18
C ASN A 13 -6.36 -12.76 11.43
N LEU A 14 -6.02 -11.52 11.71
CA LEU A 14 -6.96 -10.44 12.02
C LEU A 14 -6.73 -9.29 11.04
N ASN A 15 -7.75 -8.47 10.82
CA ASN A 15 -7.80 -7.33 9.93
C ASN A 15 -7.92 -7.65 8.41
N CYS A 16 -7.37 -8.74 7.90
CA CYS A 16 -7.22 -8.97 6.46
C CYS A 16 -8.52 -8.96 5.65
N LEU A 17 -9.60 -9.57 6.14
CA LEU A 17 -10.82 -9.73 5.33
C LEU A 17 -11.89 -8.68 5.63
N HIS A 18 -12.18 -8.43 6.90
CA HIS A 18 -13.26 -7.54 7.34
C HIS A 18 -12.78 -6.39 8.22
N GLY A 19 -11.48 -6.12 8.26
CA GLY A 19 -10.93 -5.06 9.09
C GLY A 19 -11.06 -5.28 10.59
N VAL A 20 -11.36 -6.52 11.04
CA VAL A 20 -11.52 -6.83 12.47
C VAL A 20 -10.19 -6.71 13.18
N MET A 21 -10.06 -5.71 14.05
CA MET A 21 -8.84 -5.44 14.79
C MET A 21 -8.62 -6.45 15.91
N PRO A 22 -7.35 -6.72 16.26
CA PRO A 22 -7.03 -7.52 17.44
C PRO A 22 -7.45 -6.81 18.72
N ASP A 23 -7.89 -7.60 19.68
CA ASP A 23 -8.11 -7.19 21.06
C ASP A 23 -7.57 -8.26 22.01
N GLY A 24 -7.52 -7.92 23.31
CA GLY A 24 -7.02 -8.83 24.33
C GLY A 24 -7.79 -10.15 24.37
N ASP A 25 -9.11 -10.11 24.25
CA ASP A 25 -9.97 -11.30 24.38
C ASP A 25 -9.71 -12.31 23.24
N LYS A 26 -9.60 -11.85 21.98
CA LYS A 26 -9.28 -12.72 20.83
C LYS A 26 -7.92 -13.39 20.98
N LEU A 27 -6.94 -12.64 21.47
CA LEU A 27 -5.58 -13.15 21.65
C LEU A 27 -5.46 -14.09 22.86
N ILE A 28 -6.20 -13.83 23.94
CA ILE A 28 -6.34 -14.75 25.10
C ILE A 28 -6.99 -16.05 24.66
N GLN A 29 -8.07 -16.00 23.86
CA GLN A 29 -8.71 -17.19 23.32
C GLN A 29 -7.74 -18.05 22.51
N LEU A 30 -6.89 -17.42 21.68
CA LEU A 30 -5.86 -18.16 20.93
C LEU A 30 -4.89 -18.90 21.86
N ALA A 31 -4.45 -18.25 22.93
CA ALA A 31 -3.56 -18.83 23.94
C ALA A 31 -4.26 -19.99 24.71
N LEU A 32 -5.55 -19.84 25.02
CA LEU A 32 -6.34 -20.90 25.66
C LEU A 32 -6.54 -22.10 24.74
N TYR A 33 -6.79 -21.89 23.45
CA TYR A 33 -6.86 -22.99 22.47
C TYR A 33 -5.56 -23.79 22.41
N LYS A 34 -4.40 -23.12 22.48
CA LYS A 34 -3.11 -23.81 22.60
C LYS A 34 -3.11 -24.77 23.79
N GLN A 35 -3.49 -24.29 24.99
CA GLN A 35 -3.51 -25.11 26.21
C GLN A 35 -4.46 -26.32 26.09
N ILE A 36 -5.65 -26.09 25.54
CA ILE A 36 -6.63 -27.18 25.32
C ILE A 36 -6.07 -28.25 24.37
N ILE A 37 -5.42 -27.81 23.27
CA ILE A 37 -4.83 -28.75 22.30
C ILE A 37 -3.66 -29.53 22.93
N GLU A 38 -2.80 -28.86 23.68
CA GLU A 38 -1.66 -29.49 24.36
C GLU A 38 -2.15 -30.58 25.37
N LEU A 39 -3.17 -30.24 26.14
CA LEU A 39 -3.80 -31.20 27.09
C LEU A 39 -4.48 -32.38 26.37
N ARG A 40 -5.24 -32.07 25.32
CA ARG A 40 -6.02 -33.10 24.59
C ARG A 40 -5.13 -34.07 23.83
N PHE A 41 -4.09 -33.58 23.20
CA PHE A 41 -3.24 -34.37 22.30
C PHE A 41 -1.90 -34.76 22.92
N LYS A 42 -1.61 -34.32 24.14
CA LYS A 42 -0.33 -34.52 24.86
C LYS A 42 0.87 -34.14 24.01
N LYS A 43 0.74 -33.03 23.26
CA LYS A 43 1.76 -32.52 22.34
C LYS A 43 2.02 -31.05 22.65
N LYS A 44 3.28 -30.66 22.75
CA LYS A 44 3.65 -29.25 22.91
C LYS A 44 3.48 -28.49 21.60
N ILE A 45 2.96 -27.28 21.70
CA ILE A 45 2.82 -26.31 20.60
C ILE A 45 3.61 -25.06 21.02
N PRO A 46 4.86 -24.91 20.60
CA PRO A 46 5.72 -23.83 21.08
C PRO A 46 5.31 -22.46 20.57
N LEU A 47 4.67 -22.35 19.37
CA LEU A 47 4.36 -21.07 18.75
C LEU A 47 2.88 -20.73 18.85
N VAL A 48 2.60 -19.51 19.33
CA VAL A 48 1.27 -18.89 19.29
C VAL A 48 1.37 -17.64 18.42
N SER A 49 0.90 -17.79 17.19
CA SER A 49 1.05 -16.79 16.11
C SER A 49 -0.17 -15.88 16.05
N GLY A 50 -0.30 -14.97 16.99
CA GLY A 50 -1.31 -13.90 17.01
C GLY A 50 -0.75 -12.54 16.62
N GLY A 51 0.57 -12.44 16.47
CA GLY A 51 1.25 -11.20 16.13
C GLY A 51 1.31 -10.92 14.63
N THR A 52 0.84 -9.74 14.21
CA THR A 52 0.92 -9.21 12.85
C THR A 52 1.16 -7.70 12.93
N THR A 53 1.23 -6.99 11.82
CA THR A 53 1.30 -5.51 11.81
C THR A 53 0.26 -4.88 12.73
N VAL A 54 -0.99 -5.34 12.70
CA VAL A 54 -2.07 -4.79 13.54
C VAL A 54 -1.93 -5.07 15.03
N THR A 55 -1.09 -6.01 15.45
CA THR A 55 -0.84 -6.30 16.87
C THR A 55 0.37 -5.55 17.45
N ILE A 56 1.21 -4.98 16.62
CA ILE A 56 2.39 -4.21 17.11
C ILE A 56 2.00 -3.08 18.05
N PRO A 57 0.96 -2.26 17.78
CA PRO A 57 0.56 -1.22 18.73
C PRO A 57 0.13 -1.75 20.11
N LEU A 58 -0.45 -2.95 20.18
CA LEU A 58 -0.76 -3.60 21.45
C LEU A 58 0.51 -4.02 22.21
N LEU A 59 1.51 -4.54 21.46
CA LEU A 59 2.82 -4.88 22.04
C LEU A 59 3.50 -3.64 22.63
N LEU A 60 3.55 -2.54 21.88
CA LEU A 60 4.19 -1.29 22.30
C LEU A 60 3.51 -0.65 23.52
N ARG A 61 2.22 -0.88 23.69
CA ARG A 61 1.42 -0.40 24.86
C ARG A 61 1.40 -1.39 26.03
N ASN A 62 2.17 -2.49 25.99
CA ASN A 62 2.12 -3.58 26.96
C ASN A 62 0.70 -4.16 27.15
N GLN A 63 -0.10 -4.19 26.10
CA GLN A 63 -1.46 -4.73 26.09
C GLN A 63 -1.56 -6.09 25.39
N LEU A 64 -0.42 -6.65 24.95
CA LEU A 64 -0.37 -7.96 24.37
C LEU A 64 -0.53 -9.02 25.46
N PRO A 65 -1.52 -9.94 25.37
CA PRO A 65 -1.68 -11.00 26.34
C PRO A 65 -0.49 -11.96 26.38
N GLU A 66 -0.21 -12.48 27.57
CA GLU A 66 0.77 -13.55 27.72
C GLU A 66 0.37 -14.76 26.85
N GLY A 67 1.38 -15.41 26.29
CA GLY A 67 1.20 -16.59 25.46
C GLY A 67 1.24 -16.35 23.96
N VAL A 68 1.06 -15.12 23.47
CA VAL A 68 1.37 -14.75 22.07
C VAL A 68 2.86 -14.49 21.96
N ASN A 69 3.57 -15.33 21.20
CA ASN A 69 5.03 -15.31 21.15
C ASN A 69 5.59 -15.38 19.72
N HIS A 70 4.73 -15.30 18.69
CA HIS A 70 5.16 -15.33 17.30
C HIS A 70 4.46 -14.23 16.49
N PHE A 71 5.24 -13.51 15.70
CA PHE A 71 4.79 -12.37 14.88
C PHE A 71 5.11 -12.62 13.41
N ARG A 72 4.19 -12.21 12.55
CA ARG A 72 4.35 -12.16 11.09
C ARG A 72 4.19 -10.70 10.68
N VAL A 73 5.30 -10.01 10.50
CA VAL A 73 5.34 -8.57 10.24
C VAL A 73 5.84 -8.32 8.83
N GLY A 74 5.10 -7.57 8.06
CA GLY A 74 5.47 -7.10 6.72
C GLY A 74 5.22 -5.61 6.61
N GLU A 75 3.97 -5.20 6.56
CA GLU A 75 3.59 -3.81 6.32
C GLU A 75 4.20 -2.82 7.35
N ALA A 76 4.18 -3.14 8.64
CA ALA A 76 4.82 -2.28 9.62
C ALA A 76 6.33 -2.17 9.43
N LEU A 77 7.00 -3.23 8.95
CA LEU A 77 8.45 -3.22 8.74
C LEU A 77 8.85 -2.29 7.59
N PHE A 78 8.10 -2.33 6.47
CA PHE A 78 8.44 -1.58 5.25
C PHE A 78 7.76 -0.22 5.15
N PHE A 79 6.66 0.00 5.87
CA PHE A 79 5.86 1.23 5.78
C PHE A 79 5.67 1.93 7.12
N GLY A 80 6.20 1.38 8.21
CA GLY A 80 6.04 1.95 9.55
C GLY A 80 4.59 2.10 10.00
N LYS A 81 3.63 1.48 9.33
CA LYS A 81 2.21 1.82 9.43
C LYS A 81 1.59 1.36 10.74
N ASN A 82 0.90 2.28 11.42
CA ASN A 82 0.04 1.99 12.56
C ASN A 82 -1.42 1.96 12.09
N LEU A 83 -1.97 0.77 11.91
CA LEU A 83 -3.32 0.57 11.39
C LEU A 83 -4.45 0.93 12.38
N PHE A 84 -4.14 1.27 13.64
CA PHE A 84 -5.13 1.82 14.58
C PHE A 84 -5.34 3.32 14.45
N THR A 85 -4.30 4.07 14.04
CA THR A 85 -4.31 5.54 14.02
C THR A 85 -4.09 6.13 12.64
N ASP A 86 -3.88 5.28 11.64
CA ASP A 86 -3.46 5.64 10.28
C ASP A 86 -2.15 6.46 10.20
N GLY A 87 -1.36 6.43 11.28
CA GLY A 87 -0.08 7.12 11.38
C GLY A 87 1.12 6.20 11.22
N VAL A 88 2.29 6.74 11.50
CA VAL A 88 3.55 5.99 11.56
C VAL A 88 3.82 5.56 13.00
N ILE A 89 4.30 4.33 13.19
CA ILE A 89 4.73 3.81 14.49
C ILE A 89 6.00 4.58 14.92
N GLU A 90 6.04 5.02 16.16
CA GLU A 90 7.19 5.73 16.71
C GLU A 90 8.50 4.95 16.51
N GLY A 91 9.51 5.63 15.97
CA GLY A 91 10.81 5.03 15.64
C GLY A 91 10.87 4.28 14.31
N MET A 92 9.78 4.23 13.54
CA MET A 92 9.74 3.66 12.18
C MET A 92 9.67 4.75 11.11
N SER A 93 9.90 4.37 9.84
CA SER A 93 9.81 5.24 8.67
C SER A 93 8.75 4.72 7.69
N ASP A 94 8.03 5.62 7.03
CA ASP A 94 7.12 5.33 5.91
C ASP A 94 7.79 5.56 4.54
N GLN A 95 9.08 5.88 4.53
CA GLN A 95 9.88 6.22 3.34
C GLN A 95 10.94 5.15 3.02
N VAL A 96 10.63 3.88 3.25
CA VAL A 96 11.56 2.78 2.98
C VAL A 96 11.48 2.32 1.52
N LEU A 97 10.30 2.44 0.91
CA LEU A 97 10.05 2.08 -0.48
C LEU A 97 9.45 3.27 -1.22
N GLU A 98 10.13 3.69 -2.26
CA GLU A 98 9.70 4.75 -3.16
C GLU A 98 9.75 4.23 -4.60
N LEU A 99 8.97 4.84 -5.49
CA LEU A 99 8.98 4.58 -6.91
C LEU A 99 9.35 5.86 -7.65
N ASP A 100 10.37 5.80 -8.46
CA ASP A 100 10.71 6.85 -9.42
C ASP A 100 10.24 6.42 -10.81
N ALA A 101 9.49 7.30 -11.50
CA ALA A 101 9.02 7.08 -12.86
C ALA A 101 9.43 8.23 -13.77
N GLN A 102 9.85 7.91 -15.00
CA GLN A 102 10.40 8.90 -15.91
C GLN A 102 9.30 9.63 -16.69
N ILE A 103 9.44 10.94 -16.84
CA ILE A 103 8.61 11.75 -17.73
C ILE A 103 9.03 11.48 -19.18
N ILE A 104 8.12 10.95 -19.98
CA ILE A 104 8.33 10.65 -21.40
C ILE A 104 7.70 11.72 -22.33
N GLU A 105 6.68 12.43 -21.85
CA GLU A 105 6.07 13.58 -22.52
C GLU A 105 5.70 14.64 -21.46
N LEU A 106 5.88 15.92 -21.82
CA LEU A 106 5.41 17.05 -21.04
C LEU A 106 4.86 18.12 -22.00
N SER A 107 3.61 18.49 -21.83
CA SER A 107 2.93 19.45 -22.69
C SER A 107 1.88 20.25 -21.94
N GLU A 108 1.72 21.52 -22.28
CA GLU A 108 0.63 22.35 -21.77
C GLU A 108 -0.67 21.99 -22.49
N LYS A 109 -1.72 21.72 -21.73
CA LYS A 109 -3.03 21.31 -22.25
C LYS A 109 -4.15 22.07 -21.55
N PRO A 110 -5.30 22.29 -22.23
CA PRO A 110 -6.49 22.81 -21.55
C PRO A 110 -6.90 21.88 -20.40
N VAL A 111 -7.30 22.45 -19.27
CA VAL A 111 -7.85 21.68 -18.12
C VAL A 111 -9.13 20.99 -18.53
N VAL A 112 -10.03 21.71 -19.21
CA VAL A 112 -11.24 21.15 -19.80
C VAL A 112 -10.93 20.77 -21.25
N PRO A 113 -11.06 19.47 -21.62
CA PRO A 113 -10.82 19.04 -22.99
C PRO A 113 -11.82 19.69 -23.97
N THR A 114 -11.34 19.98 -25.18
CA THR A 114 -12.17 20.52 -26.26
C THR A 114 -12.72 19.39 -27.12
N GLY A 115 -14.00 19.48 -27.48
CA GLY A 115 -14.67 18.50 -28.34
C GLY A 115 -15.89 17.85 -27.65
N GLU A 116 -16.45 16.87 -28.32
CA GLU A 116 -17.57 16.10 -27.77
C GLU A 116 -17.06 15.08 -26.73
N ILE A 117 -17.56 15.18 -25.50
CA ILE A 117 -17.12 14.34 -24.38
C ILE A 117 -18.04 13.11 -24.30
N GLY A 118 -17.45 11.94 -24.46
CA GLY A 118 -18.12 10.65 -24.30
C GLY A 118 -17.74 9.94 -23.02
N VAL A 119 -18.19 8.69 -22.90
CA VAL A 119 -17.80 7.78 -21.81
C VAL A 119 -16.41 7.22 -22.08
N ASN A 120 -15.51 7.31 -21.12
CA ASN A 120 -14.15 6.76 -21.23
C ASN A 120 -14.15 5.20 -21.10
N PRO A 121 -13.04 4.52 -21.38
CA PRO A 121 -12.95 3.05 -21.24
C PRO A 121 -13.24 2.50 -19.85
N GLN A 122 -13.18 3.35 -18.81
CA GLN A 122 -13.51 2.99 -17.43
C GLN A 122 -14.99 3.18 -17.09
N GLY A 123 -15.83 3.58 -18.09
CA GLY A 123 -17.26 3.82 -17.92
C GLY A 123 -17.60 5.14 -17.23
N LYS A 124 -16.69 6.11 -17.19
CA LYS A 124 -16.88 7.42 -16.57
C LYS A 124 -16.96 8.52 -17.62
N THR A 125 -17.75 9.54 -17.33
CA THR A 125 -17.73 10.84 -18.01
C THR A 125 -16.94 11.84 -17.19
N VAL A 126 -16.31 12.80 -17.86
CA VAL A 126 -15.61 13.90 -17.20
C VAL A 126 -16.63 14.95 -16.79
N ASP A 127 -16.67 15.28 -15.50
CA ASP A 127 -17.43 16.41 -15.01
C ASP A 127 -16.70 17.70 -15.36
N VAL A 128 -17.33 18.53 -16.18
CA VAL A 128 -16.78 19.83 -16.58
C VAL A 128 -17.11 20.86 -15.51
N VAL A 129 -16.09 21.41 -14.87
CA VAL A 129 -16.22 22.54 -13.96
C VAL A 129 -16.14 23.83 -14.77
N GLU A 130 -17.20 24.65 -14.76
CA GLU A 130 -17.28 25.88 -15.55
C GLU A 130 -16.10 26.85 -15.27
N GLU A 131 -15.62 26.89 -14.03
CA GLU A 131 -14.50 27.72 -13.60
C GLU A 131 -13.17 27.33 -14.25
N ASP A 132 -13.04 26.12 -14.78
CA ASP A 132 -11.83 25.59 -15.40
C ASP A 132 -11.80 25.79 -16.93
N ILE A 133 -12.89 26.31 -17.49
CA ILE A 133 -12.95 26.62 -18.93
C ILE A 133 -11.94 27.71 -19.28
N GLY A 134 -11.06 27.42 -20.23
CA GLY A 134 -10.03 28.35 -20.70
C GLY A 134 -8.74 28.35 -19.86
N LYS A 135 -8.69 27.61 -18.75
CA LYS A 135 -7.44 27.37 -18.02
C LYS A 135 -6.59 26.31 -18.73
N THR A 136 -5.30 26.43 -18.57
CA THR A 136 -4.31 25.43 -19.03
C THR A 136 -3.53 24.89 -17.84
N SER A 137 -3.04 23.66 -17.97
CA SER A 137 -2.15 23.01 -17.04
C SER A 137 -1.11 22.17 -17.79
N TYR A 138 0.07 21.99 -17.24
CA TYR A 138 1.02 21.05 -17.79
C TYR A 138 0.61 19.63 -17.45
N ARG A 139 0.60 18.77 -18.49
CA ARG A 139 0.37 17.32 -18.36
C ARG A 139 1.69 16.62 -18.63
N ALA A 140 2.09 15.77 -17.68
CA ALA A 140 3.21 14.86 -17.84
C ALA A 140 2.68 13.46 -18.11
N ILE A 141 3.28 12.75 -19.04
CA ILE A 141 3.10 11.31 -19.23
C ILE A 141 4.33 10.62 -18.67
N ILE A 142 4.14 9.61 -17.83
CA ILE A 142 5.21 8.83 -17.24
C ILE A 142 5.17 7.38 -17.71
N ASP A 143 6.30 6.68 -17.63
CA ASP A 143 6.60 5.39 -18.22
C ASP A 143 6.12 4.18 -17.36
N ILE A 144 5.13 4.38 -16.51
CA ILE A 144 4.43 3.31 -15.77
C ILE A 144 2.93 3.42 -15.98
N GLY A 145 2.23 2.29 -15.98
CA GLY A 145 0.79 2.22 -16.18
C GLY A 145 0.09 1.19 -15.31
N VAL A 146 -1.18 0.91 -15.65
CA VAL A 146 -2.03 0.00 -14.86
C VAL A 146 -1.51 -1.44 -14.85
N LEU A 147 -0.71 -1.84 -15.85
CA LEU A 147 -0.05 -3.14 -15.87
C LEU A 147 1.01 -3.27 -14.78
N ASP A 148 1.64 -2.17 -14.38
CA ASP A 148 2.65 -2.16 -13.34
C ASP A 148 2.04 -1.94 -11.97
N ILE A 149 1.18 -0.91 -11.84
CA ILE A 149 0.57 -0.54 -10.57
C ILE A 149 -0.77 0.18 -10.77
N GLN A 150 -1.72 -0.10 -9.90
CA GLN A 150 -2.97 0.68 -9.85
C GLN A 150 -2.69 2.09 -9.30
N PRO A 151 -3.19 3.15 -9.95
CA PRO A 151 -2.90 4.54 -9.57
C PRO A 151 -3.25 4.89 -8.11
N ASN A 152 -4.29 4.26 -7.56
CA ASN A 152 -4.73 4.48 -6.17
C ASN A 152 -3.73 3.96 -5.11
N TYR A 153 -2.68 3.24 -5.52
CA TYR A 153 -1.58 2.80 -4.65
C TYR A 153 -0.35 3.71 -4.71
N LEU A 154 -0.38 4.73 -5.55
CA LEU A 154 0.64 5.75 -5.67
C LEU A 154 0.24 7.03 -4.92
N ILE A 155 1.20 7.64 -4.27
CA ILE A 155 1.04 8.94 -3.62
C ILE A 155 2.21 9.81 -4.12
N PRO A 156 1.96 10.81 -4.98
CA PRO A 156 3.02 11.73 -5.39
C PRO A 156 3.70 12.35 -4.17
N VAL A 157 5.02 12.49 -4.22
CA VAL A 157 5.79 13.16 -3.16
C VAL A 157 5.63 14.67 -3.26
N ASP A 158 5.53 15.18 -4.49
CA ASP A 158 5.26 16.58 -4.75
C ASP A 158 3.77 16.90 -4.64
N ASP A 159 3.43 17.88 -3.82
CA ASP A 159 2.04 18.31 -3.59
C ASP A 159 1.37 18.92 -4.84
N ASP A 160 2.18 19.47 -5.78
CA ASP A 160 1.71 20.04 -7.02
C ASP A 160 1.46 19.01 -8.13
N VAL A 161 1.69 17.72 -7.84
CA VAL A 161 1.51 16.61 -8.77
C VAL A 161 0.27 15.82 -8.43
N SER A 162 -0.61 15.60 -9.41
CA SER A 162 -1.77 14.72 -9.25
C SER A 162 -1.91 13.76 -10.43
N ILE A 163 -2.40 12.53 -10.15
CA ILE A 163 -2.67 11.53 -11.18
C ILE A 163 -4.07 11.80 -11.73
N THR A 164 -4.16 12.09 -13.03
CA THR A 164 -5.44 12.45 -13.68
C THR A 164 -6.02 11.33 -14.51
N ASP A 165 -5.19 10.51 -15.15
CA ASP A 165 -5.64 9.40 -15.97
C ASP A 165 -4.58 8.29 -16.03
N ALA A 166 -4.99 7.11 -16.51
CA ALA A 166 -4.15 5.94 -16.61
C ALA A 166 -4.51 5.08 -17.82
N SER A 167 -3.49 4.67 -18.56
CA SER A 167 -3.59 3.62 -19.56
C SER A 167 -2.88 2.35 -19.09
N SER A 168 -2.81 1.32 -19.96
CA SER A 168 -2.07 0.09 -19.67
C SER A 168 -0.62 0.35 -19.27
N ASP A 169 0.06 1.20 -20.02
CA ASP A 169 1.52 1.35 -19.97
C ASP A 169 1.98 2.72 -19.44
N MET A 170 1.06 3.66 -19.27
CA MET A 170 1.40 5.05 -18.94
C MET A 170 0.38 5.66 -17.98
N LEU A 171 0.86 6.54 -17.10
CA LEU A 171 0.01 7.43 -16.32
C LEU A 171 0.10 8.86 -16.84
N VAL A 172 -1.01 9.58 -16.76
CA VAL A 172 -1.08 11.00 -17.04
C VAL A 172 -1.17 11.76 -15.72
N LEU A 173 -0.23 12.67 -15.52
CA LEU A 173 -0.14 13.52 -14.35
C LEU A 173 -0.49 14.95 -14.72
N ASP A 174 -1.16 15.64 -13.80
CA ASP A 174 -1.25 17.10 -13.80
C ASP A 174 -0.14 17.64 -12.89
N VAL A 175 0.69 18.52 -13.42
CA VAL A 175 1.77 19.16 -12.69
C VAL A 175 1.54 20.69 -12.56
N GLY A 176 0.29 21.12 -12.71
CA GLY A 176 -0.14 22.50 -12.56
C GLY A 176 0.56 23.46 -13.53
N SER A 177 1.07 24.57 -13.02
CA SER A 177 1.89 25.52 -13.78
C SER A 177 3.34 25.06 -13.96
N ASN A 178 3.67 23.83 -13.58
CA ASN A 178 5.01 23.26 -13.54
C ASN A 178 6.00 24.08 -12.67
N PRO A 179 5.68 24.31 -11.38
CA PRO A 179 6.54 25.12 -10.50
C PRO A 179 7.90 24.45 -10.27
N ASN A 180 7.98 23.11 -10.37
CA ASN A 180 9.20 22.33 -10.22
C ASN A 180 10.09 22.34 -11.45
N ASN A 181 9.66 22.99 -12.56
CA ASN A 181 10.37 23.05 -13.84
C ASN A 181 10.72 21.66 -14.41
N PHE A 182 9.84 20.69 -14.25
CA PHE A 182 9.98 19.36 -14.83
C PHE A 182 10.21 19.41 -16.35
N LYS A 183 10.98 18.46 -16.84
CA LYS A 183 11.30 18.26 -18.26
C LYS A 183 11.17 16.78 -18.61
N VAL A 184 11.04 16.51 -19.88
CA VAL A 184 11.15 15.13 -20.39
C VAL A 184 12.51 14.55 -20.03
N GLY A 185 12.50 13.35 -19.43
CA GLY A 185 13.67 12.69 -18.88
C GLY A 185 13.83 12.82 -17.36
N ASP A 186 13.15 13.78 -16.72
CA ASP A 186 13.16 13.89 -15.26
C ASP A 186 12.35 12.77 -14.60
N MET A 187 12.65 12.48 -13.34
CA MET A 187 11.94 11.49 -12.54
C MET A 187 10.91 12.16 -11.63
N ILE A 188 9.72 11.61 -11.58
CA ILE A 188 8.70 11.93 -10.58
C ILE A 188 8.68 10.83 -9.55
N ARG A 189 8.71 11.21 -8.27
CA ARG A 189 8.76 10.28 -7.14
C ARG A 189 7.41 10.08 -6.50
N PHE A 190 7.14 8.83 -6.14
CA PHE A 190 5.93 8.41 -5.45
C PHE A 190 6.26 7.61 -4.19
N LYS A 191 5.54 7.87 -3.11
CA LYS A 191 5.38 6.92 -2.02
C LYS A 191 4.42 5.81 -2.45
N LEU A 192 4.63 4.62 -1.91
CA LEU A 192 3.83 3.43 -2.23
C LEU A 192 2.91 3.08 -1.08
N LYS A 193 1.68 2.67 -1.42
CA LYS A 193 0.86 1.89 -0.49
C LYS A 193 1.26 0.42 -0.54
N TYR A 194 1.00 -0.31 0.55
CA TYR A 194 1.43 -1.71 0.71
C TYR A 194 1.09 -2.62 -0.47
N MET A 195 -0.17 -2.57 -0.96
CA MET A 195 -0.60 -3.42 -2.09
C MET A 195 0.10 -3.07 -3.40
N GLY A 196 0.44 -1.79 -3.61
CA GLY A 196 1.22 -1.35 -4.76
C GLY A 196 2.64 -1.90 -4.74
N ALA A 197 3.31 -1.80 -3.60
CA ALA A 197 4.65 -2.35 -3.43
C ALA A 197 4.70 -3.86 -3.67
N LEU A 198 3.68 -4.63 -3.23
CA LEU A 198 3.61 -6.07 -3.50
C LEU A 198 3.60 -6.38 -4.99
N GLY A 199 2.84 -5.61 -5.79
CA GLY A 199 2.80 -5.76 -7.25
C GLY A 199 4.15 -5.45 -7.88
N LEU A 200 4.72 -4.27 -7.58
CA LEU A 200 5.99 -3.81 -8.14
C LEU A 200 7.17 -4.73 -7.79
N MET A 201 7.23 -5.24 -6.55
CA MET A 201 8.29 -6.16 -6.13
C MET A 201 8.27 -7.49 -6.89
N SER A 202 7.12 -7.89 -7.43
CA SER A 202 6.96 -9.12 -8.23
C SER A 202 7.11 -8.87 -9.74
N SER A 203 7.18 -7.62 -10.21
CA SER A 203 7.34 -7.29 -11.61
C SER A 203 8.80 -7.42 -12.05
N ASP A 204 9.04 -8.07 -13.18
CA ASP A 204 10.37 -8.16 -13.81
C ASP A 204 10.72 -6.89 -14.60
N TYR A 205 9.74 -6.04 -14.88
CA TYR A 205 9.92 -4.79 -15.64
C TYR A 205 10.37 -3.61 -14.77
N ILE A 206 10.17 -3.69 -13.46
CA ILE A 206 10.55 -2.65 -12.52
C ILE A 206 11.93 -2.94 -11.95
N GLU A 207 12.87 -2.03 -12.14
CA GLU A 207 14.20 -2.12 -11.58
C GLU A 207 14.14 -1.88 -10.04
N LYS A 208 14.88 -2.71 -9.28
CA LYS A 208 14.93 -2.63 -7.81
C LYS A 208 16.32 -2.17 -7.39
N ASN A 209 16.40 -0.92 -6.93
CA ASN A 209 17.64 -0.31 -6.47
C ASN A 209 17.64 -0.24 -4.94
N VAL A 210 18.76 -0.63 -4.30
CA VAL A 210 18.98 -0.51 -2.85
C VAL A 210 19.97 0.63 -2.64
N GLN A 211 19.57 1.62 -1.85
CA GLN A 211 20.38 2.78 -1.49
C GLN A 211 20.90 2.67 -0.07
#